data_5b4ede1de1bfe260a5ec4a8b9b2c733c
#
_entry.id   5b4ede1de1bfe260a5ec4a8b9b2c733c
#
_cell.length_a   1.000
_cell.length_b   1.000
_cell.length_c   1.000
_cell.angle_alpha   90.00
_cell.angle_beta   90.00
_cell.angle_gamma   90.00
#
_symmetry.space_group_name_H-M   'P 1'
#
loop_
_entity.id
_entity.type
_entity.pdbx_description
1 polymer ?
#
loop_
_entity_poly.entity_id
_entity_poly.type
_entity_poly.pdbx_seq_one_letter_code
_entity_poly.pdbx_strand_id
1 'polypeptide(L)'
;MFSLLMSAVFIIGALIVFSSFIKPIYQTINEKRSDVNSKEKVLVDTQNTIDQVQGLLANYKNLEQLQKDISLSLPQDQSIASALYQLSALALNNGLSIDSINVSEPSIMSASEDNSLLKGIGTINFALKAVGNYEALGNFLDKIETNIRVFDLATLKIEKVSEKSSNTFNFNIGVDTYHISD
;
A
#
# COMPACT_ATOMS: atom_id res chain seq x y z
N MET A 1 -46.57 5.25 82.66
CA MET A 1 -46.34 4.05 81.82
C MET A 1 -46.98 4.16 80.47
N PHE A 2 -48.14 4.76 80.27
CA PHE A 2 -48.80 4.91 78.99
C PHE A 2 -48.02 5.76 77.96
N SER A 3 -47.34 6.80 78.44
CA SER A 3 -46.53 7.68 77.59
C SER A 3 -45.27 6.98 76.96
N LEU A 4 -44.62 6.08 77.73
CA LEU A 4 -43.49 5.27 77.20
C LEU A 4 -43.93 4.25 76.11
N LEU A 5 -45.10 3.65 76.25
CA LEU A 5 -45.65 2.75 75.28
C LEU A 5 -46.01 3.48 73.98
N MET A 6 -46.58 4.66 74.04
CA MET A 6 -46.89 5.50 72.90
C MET A 6 -45.61 5.95 72.16
N SER A 7 -44.55 6.33 72.87
CA SER A 7 -43.26 6.66 72.23
C SER A 7 -42.63 5.50 71.53
N ALA A 8 -42.69 4.29 72.07
CA ALA A 8 -42.12 3.09 71.44
C ALA A 8 -42.91 2.74 70.14
N VAL A 9 -44.22 2.86 70.11
CA VAL A 9 -45.02 2.64 68.92
C VAL A 9 -44.71 3.66 67.83
N PHE A 10 -44.48 4.93 68.17
CA PHE A 10 -44.09 5.96 67.18
C PHE A 10 -42.70 5.69 66.59
N ILE A 11 -41.74 5.22 67.37
CA ILE A 11 -40.39 4.87 66.90
C ILE A 11 -40.44 3.67 65.93
N ILE A 12 -41.18 2.65 66.29
CA ILE A 12 -41.39 1.47 65.41
C ILE A 12 -42.07 1.86 64.12
N GLY A 13 -43.14 2.68 64.19
CA GLY A 13 -43.82 3.22 63.00
C GLY A 13 -42.89 4.01 62.08
N ALA A 14 -42.05 4.88 62.63
CA ALA A 14 -41.06 5.64 61.87
C ALA A 14 -40.02 4.75 61.18
N LEU A 15 -39.57 3.70 61.86
CA LEU A 15 -38.62 2.73 61.29
C LEU A 15 -39.24 1.93 60.12
N ILE A 16 -40.53 1.57 60.23
CA ILE A 16 -41.25 0.87 59.15
C ILE A 16 -41.38 1.77 57.94
N VAL A 17 -41.82 3.02 58.13
CA VAL A 17 -41.91 4.00 57.04
C VAL A 17 -40.57 4.25 56.38
N PHE A 18 -39.52 4.41 57.16
CA PHE A 18 -38.15 4.59 56.65
C PHE A 18 -37.70 3.39 55.81
N SER A 19 -37.87 2.19 56.31
CA SER A 19 -37.46 0.96 55.64
C SER A 19 -38.30 0.68 54.37
N SER A 20 -39.59 0.98 54.39
CA SER A 20 -40.53 0.64 53.32
C SER A 20 -40.51 1.65 52.17
N PHE A 21 -40.26 2.92 52.44
CA PHE A 21 -40.32 3.98 51.42
C PHE A 21 -38.98 4.55 51.03
N ILE A 22 -38.08 4.82 51.98
CA ILE A 22 -36.82 5.51 51.67
C ILE A 22 -35.79 4.55 51.08
N LYS A 23 -35.66 3.35 51.61
CA LYS A 23 -34.71 2.36 51.15
C LYS A 23 -34.91 1.96 49.67
N PRO A 24 -36.12 1.66 49.20
CA PRO A 24 -36.32 1.31 47.78
C PRO A 24 -36.06 2.47 46.82
N ILE A 25 -36.33 3.73 47.24
CA ILE A 25 -36.02 4.90 46.40
C ILE A 25 -34.51 5.04 46.16
N TYR A 26 -33.69 4.85 47.20
CA TYR A 26 -32.22 4.88 47.08
C TYR A 26 -31.70 3.75 46.19
N GLN A 27 -32.29 2.56 46.24
CA GLN A 27 -31.92 1.46 45.36
C GLN A 27 -32.21 1.79 43.89
N THR A 28 -33.41 2.30 43.62
CA THR A 28 -33.81 2.69 42.26
C THR A 28 -32.95 3.80 41.68
N ILE A 29 -32.53 4.78 42.53
CA ILE A 29 -31.60 5.83 42.10
C ILE A 29 -30.21 5.24 41.72
N ASN A 30 -29.70 4.33 42.52
CA ASN A 30 -28.41 3.70 42.26
C ASN A 30 -28.43 2.81 41.02
N GLU A 31 -29.55 2.06 40.80
CA GLU A 31 -29.77 1.28 39.56
C GLU A 31 -29.79 2.17 38.34
N LYS A 32 -30.57 3.29 38.41
CA LYS A 32 -30.64 4.25 37.28
C LYS A 32 -29.28 4.91 36.99
N ARG A 33 -28.49 5.24 38.02
CA ARG A 33 -27.15 5.78 37.82
C ARG A 33 -26.20 4.75 37.21
N SER A 34 -26.30 3.49 37.67
CA SER A 34 -25.50 2.40 37.06
C SER A 34 -25.87 2.18 35.61
N ASP A 35 -27.15 2.20 35.25
CA ASP A 35 -27.65 2.09 33.88
C ASP A 35 -27.14 3.24 33.00
N VAL A 36 -27.19 4.48 33.47
CA VAL A 36 -26.67 5.64 32.76
C VAL A 36 -25.15 5.50 32.50
N ASN A 37 -24.39 5.16 33.54
CA ASN A 37 -22.95 4.97 33.43
C ASN A 37 -22.59 3.81 32.45
N SER A 38 -23.39 2.72 32.48
CA SER A 38 -23.19 1.61 31.56
C SER A 38 -23.46 2.01 30.11
N LYS A 39 -24.54 2.78 29.87
CA LYS A 39 -24.86 3.28 28.53
C LYS A 39 -23.83 4.28 28.01
N GLU A 40 -23.35 5.16 28.89
CA GLU A 40 -22.29 6.11 28.55
C GLU A 40 -20.99 5.38 28.16
N LYS A 41 -20.62 4.34 28.91
CA LYS A 41 -19.47 3.50 28.58
C LYS A 41 -19.64 2.82 27.22
N VAL A 42 -20.81 2.24 26.95
CA VAL A 42 -21.08 1.62 25.64
C VAL A 42 -21.01 2.64 24.50
N LEU A 43 -21.50 3.86 24.71
CA LEU A 43 -21.39 4.93 23.71
C LEU A 43 -19.91 5.29 23.42
N VAL A 44 -19.11 5.46 24.47
CA VAL A 44 -17.68 5.77 24.33
C VAL A 44 -16.94 4.62 23.62
N ASP A 45 -17.19 3.37 24.03
CA ASP A 45 -16.58 2.19 23.40
C ASP A 45 -16.99 2.04 21.93
N THR A 46 -18.26 2.34 21.63
CA THR A 46 -18.77 2.33 20.23
C THR A 46 -18.12 3.43 19.40
N GLN A 47 -18.00 4.65 19.94
CA GLN A 47 -17.32 5.75 19.26
C GLN A 47 -15.85 5.42 18.96
N ASN A 48 -15.14 4.90 19.95
CA ASN A 48 -13.74 4.47 19.78
C ASN A 48 -13.61 3.39 18.69
N THR A 49 -14.56 2.47 18.62
CA THR A 49 -14.59 1.43 17.58
C THR A 49 -14.82 2.04 16.20
N ILE A 50 -15.74 3.00 16.09
CA ILE A 50 -15.99 3.73 14.83
C ILE A 50 -14.73 4.47 14.38
N ASP A 51 -14.05 5.16 15.29
CA ASP A 51 -12.83 5.91 14.98
C ASP A 51 -11.69 4.98 14.53
N GLN A 52 -11.56 3.80 15.16
CA GLN A 52 -10.61 2.76 14.73
C GLN A 52 -10.93 2.24 13.31
N VAL A 53 -12.21 1.94 13.02
CA VAL A 53 -12.64 1.48 11.70
C VAL A 53 -12.40 2.54 10.64
N GLN A 54 -12.66 3.81 10.94
CA GLN A 54 -12.38 4.92 10.02
C GLN A 54 -10.88 5.06 9.75
N GLY A 55 -10.04 4.92 10.78
CA GLY A 55 -8.59 4.92 10.64
C GLY A 55 -8.08 3.76 9.76
N LEU A 56 -8.63 2.56 9.95
CA LEU A 56 -8.31 1.41 9.11
C LEU A 56 -8.75 1.60 7.64
N LEU A 57 -9.95 2.16 7.41
CA LEU A 57 -10.45 2.47 6.07
C LEU A 57 -9.59 3.52 5.35
N ALA A 58 -9.12 4.54 6.07
CA ALA A 58 -8.20 5.53 5.51
C ALA A 58 -6.86 4.89 5.10
N ASN A 59 -6.32 4.03 5.95
CA ASN A 59 -5.11 3.27 5.64
C ASN A 59 -5.31 2.31 4.46
N TYR A 60 -6.49 1.68 4.35
CA TYR A 60 -6.82 0.77 3.25
C TYR A 60 -6.89 1.48 1.90
N LYS A 61 -7.47 2.69 1.85
CA LYS A 61 -7.47 3.52 0.63
C LYS A 61 -6.06 3.91 0.19
N ASN A 62 -5.18 4.22 1.12
CA ASN A 62 -3.78 4.52 0.82
C ASN A 62 -3.05 3.28 0.28
N LEU A 63 -3.35 2.07 0.83
CA LEU A 63 -2.78 0.81 0.36
C LEU A 63 -3.27 0.45 -1.06
N GLU A 64 -4.55 0.68 -1.38
CA GLU A 64 -5.10 0.44 -2.71
C GLU A 64 -4.43 1.33 -3.77
N GLN A 65 -4.18 2.60 -3.45
CA GLN A 65 -3.47 3.51 -4.32
C GLN A 65 -2.01 3.11 -4.50
N LEU A 66 -1.33 2.75 -3.41
CA LEU A 66 0.04 2.24 -3.44
C LEU A 66 0.14 0.93 -4.25
N GLN A 67 -0.82 0.01 -4.10
CA GLN A 67 -0.88 -1.24 -4.86
C GLN A 67 -1.09 -0.97 -6.36
N LYS A 68 -1.89 0.02 -6.72
CA LYS A 68 -2.06 0.45 -8.11
C LYS A 68 -0.77 1.03 -8.69
N ASP A 69 -0.08 1.88 -7.95
CA ASP A 69 1.19 2.47 -8.37
C ASP A 69 2.28 1.40 -8.52
N ILE A 70 2.33 0.43 -7.61
CA ILE A 70 3.24 -0.73 -7.70
C ILE A 70 2.90 -1.59 -8.93
N SER A 71 1.63 -1.86 -9.20
CA SER A 71 1.22 -2.69 -10.34
C SER A 71 1.50 -2.04 -11.70
N LEU A 72 1.56 -0.71 -11.76
CA LEU A 72 1.98 0.02 -12.96
C LEU A 72 3.50 -0.07 -13.17
N SER A 73 4.26 -0.07 -12.09
CA SER A 73 5.73 -0.12 -12.12
C SER A 73 6.26 -1.56 -12.26
N LEU A 74 5.55 -2.54 -11.67
CA LEU A 74 5.87 -3.97 -11.69
C LEU A 74 4.63 -4.75 -12.14
N PRO A 75 4.43 -4.95 -13.45
CA PRO A 75 3.29 -5.71 -13.97
C PRO A 75 3.31 -7.15 -13.46
N GLN A 76 2.13 -7.70 -13.18
CA GLN A 76 1.96 -9.10 -12.75
C GLN A 76 2.13 -10.10 -13.91
N ASP A 77 2.06 -9.61 -15.15
CA ASP A 77 2.28 -10.41 -16.35
C ASP A 77 3.63 -10.10 -16.97
N GLN A 78 4.23 -11.10 -17.61
CA GLN A 78 5.45 -10.95 -18.42
C GLN A 78 5.27 -10.01 -19.61
N SER A 79 4.34 -9.09 -19.65
CA SER A 79 3.94 -8.27 -20.80
C SER A 79 5.15 -7.75 -21.63
N ILE A 80 5.92 -8.72 -22.19
CA ILE A 80 7.11 -8.51 -23.03
C ILE A 80 6.78 -7.56 -24.19
N ALA A 81 5.62 -7.79 -24.81
CA ALA A 81 5.16 -6.95 -25.91
C ALA A 81 4.97 -5.48 -25.51
N SER A 82 4.41 -5.23 -24.33
CA SER A 82 4.23 -3.88 -23.81
C SER A 82 5.57 -3.20 -23.48
N ALA A 83 6.49 -3.94 -22.84
CA ALA A 83 7.83 -3.44 -22.52
C ALA A 83 8.62 -3.12 -23.80
N LEU A 84 8.58 -4.03 -24.78
CA LEU A 84 9.19 -3.86 -26.07
C LEU A 84 8.66 -2.62 -26.81
N TYR A 85 7.32 -2.44 -26.80
CA TYR A 85 6.69 -1.28 -27.43
C TYR A 85 7.12 0.03 -26.74
N GLN A 86 7.11 0.07 -25.43
CA GLN A 86 7.53 1.26 -24.68
C GLN A 86 8.99 1.61 -24.93
N LEU A 87 9.89 0.60 -24.87
CA LEU A 87 11.31 0.79 -25.10
C LEU A 87 11.61 1.26 -26.54
N SER A 88 10.90 0.67 -27.51
CA SER A 88 11.00 1.09 -28.92
C SER A 88 10.51 2.52 -29.13
N ALA A 89 9.36 2.86 -28.54
CA ALA A 89 8.80 4.21 -28.63
C ALA A 89 9.73 5.26 -27.98
N LEU A 90 10.32 4.93 -26.81
CA LEU A 90 11.29 5.81 -26.16
C LEU A 90 12.52 6.04 -27.04
N ALA A 91 13.07 5.00 -27.66
CA ALA A 91 14.24 5.13 -28.54
C ALA A 91 13.92 6.00 -29.77
N LEU A 92 12.84 5.69 -30.47
CA LEU A 92 12.44 6.41 -31.69
C LEU A 92 12.11 7.87 -31.42
N ASN A 93 11.36 8.16 -30.35
CA ASN A 93 10.95 9.53 -29.99
C ASN A 93 12.15 10.40 -29.56
N ASN A 94 13.25 9.79 -29.12
CA ASN A 94 14.48 10.51 -28.76
C ASN A 94 15.55 10.51 -29.87
N GLY A 95 15.20 10.08 -31.07
CA GLY A 95 16.08 10.20 -32.25
C GLY A 95 17.07 9.05 -32.41
N LEU A 96 16.84 7.91 -31.74
CA LEU A 96 17.59 6.69 -31.99
C LEU A 96 16.86 5.85 -33.05
N SER A 97 17.62 5.37 -34.03
CA SER A 97 17.13 4.37 -35.01
C SER A 97 17.46 2.98 -34.51
N ILE A 98 16.43 2.15 -34.29
CA ILE A 98 16.61 0.78 -33.81
C ILE A 98 16.95 -0.13 -34.99
N ASP A 99 18.04 -0.86 -34.88
CA ASP A 99 18.48 -1.85 -35.82
C ASP A 99 17.94 -3.24 -35.49
N SER A 100 18.05 -3.63 -34.18
CA SER A 100 17.50 -4.89 -33.68
C SER A 100 17.22 -4.84 -32.21
N ILE A 101 16.26 -5.63 -31.74
CA ILE A 101 15.99 -5.88 -30.34
C ILE A 101 15.92 -7.39 -30.12
N ASN A 102 16.76 -7.90 -29.23
CA ASN A 102 16.70 -9.28 -28.77
C ASN A 102 16.16 -9.31 -27.35
N VAL A 103 15.28 -10.26 -27.08
CA VAL A 103 14.68 -10.46 -25.75
C VAL A 103 15.22 -11.78 -25.19
N SER A 104 15.67 -11.76 -23.98
CA SER A 104 16.08 -12.96 -23.24
C SER A 104 15.49 -12.93 -21.83
N GLU A 105 15.05 -14.08 -21.37
CA GLU A 105 14.59 -14.29 -19.99
C GLU A 105 15.72 -15.01 -19.25
N PRO A 106 16.57 -14.32 -18.51
CA PRO A 106 17.50 -14.99 -17.60
C PRO A 106 16.68 -15.69 -16.50
N SER A 107 17.17 -16.89 -16.12
CA SER A 107 16.50 -17.77 -15.15
C SER A 107 15.92 -17.02 -13.95
N ILE A 108 14.66 -17.30 -13.65
CA ILE A 108 13.97 -16.80 -12.47
C ILE A 108 14.82 -17.05 -11.23
N MET A 109 15.17 -16.02 -10.48
CA MET A 109 15.64 -16.19 -9.12
C MET A 109 14.43 -16.73 -8.32
N SER A 110 14.39 -18.04 -8.13
CA SER A 110 13.41 -18.68 -7.27
C SER A 110 13.52 -18.04 -5.89
N ALA A 111 12.40 -17.51 -5.37
CA ALA A 111 12.30 -17.17 -3.95
C ALA A 111 12.74 -18.41 -3.16
N SER A 112 13.67 -18.24 -2.22
CA SER A 112 14.12 -19.34 -1.37
C SER A 112 12.91 -20.00 -0.73
N GLU A 113 12.87 -21.34 -0.69
CA GLU A 113 11.77 -22.20 -0.25
C GLU A 113 11.19 -21.86 1.14
N ASP A 114 11.81 -20.98 1.89
CA ASP A 114 11.48 -20.67 3.29
C ASP A 114 10.46 -19.53 3.47
N ASN A 115 10.01 -18.85 2.40
CA ASN A 115 9.03 -17.77 2.47
C ASN A 115 7.99 -17.85 1.34
N SER A 116 7.04 -18.75 1.48
CA SER A 116 5.92 -18.96 0.54
C SER A 116 4.97 -17.75 0.38
N LEU A 117 5.22 -16.66 1.09
CA LEU A 117 4.45 -15.40 1.01
C LEU A 117 5.10 -14.34 0.12
N LEU A 118 6.35 -14.55 -0.34
CA LEU A 118 7.02 -13.63 -1.25
C LEU A 118 6.92 -14.17 -2.67
N LYS A 119 6.19 -13.48 -3.53
CA LYS A 119 6.18 -13.74 -4.97
C LYS A 119 7.58 -13.54 -5.54
N GLY A 120 8.02 -14.44 -6.40
CA GLY A 120 9.31 -14.33 -7.09
C GLY A 120 9.33 -13.08 -8.01
N ILE A 121 10.50 -12.48 -8.16
CA ILE A 121 10.71 -11.40 -9.15
C ILE A 121 11.41 -12.03 -10.34
N GLY A 122 10.75 -12.00 -11.50
CA GLY A 122 11.33 -12.37 -12.78
C GLY A 122 11.98 -11.16 -13.46
N THR A 123 13.05 -11.39 -14.19
CA THR A 123 13.78 -10.37 -14.95
C THR A 123 13.69 -10.70 -16.44
N ILE A 124 13.45 -9.70 -17.25
CA ILE A 124 13.50 -9.79 -18.72
C ILE A 124 14.59 -8.84 -19.20
N ASN A 125 15.53 -9.36 -19.95
CA ASN A 125 16.61 -8.57 -20.56
C ASN A 125 16.30 -8.24 -22.02
N PHE A 126 16.39 -6.98 -22.38
CA PHE A 126 16.30 -6.44 -23.73
C PHE A 126 17.67 -5.98 -24.20
N ALA A 127 18.20 -6.62 -25.22
CA ALA A 127 19.44 -6.18 -25.88
C ALA A 127 19.09 -5.41 -27.16
N LEU A 128 19.21 -4.07 -27.08
CA LEU A 128 18.95 -3.16 -28.19
C LEU A 128 20.25 -2.86 -28.94
N LYS A 129 20.15 -2.90 -30.28
CA LYS A 129 21.14 -2.25 -31.14
C LYS A 129 20.47 -1.05 -31.79
N ALA A 130 21.05 0.12 -31.59
CA ALA A 130 20.52 1.37 -32.10
C ALA A 130 21.62 2.23 -32.69
N VAL A 131 21.24 3.11 -33.59
CA VAL A 131 22.14 4.07 -34.25
C VAL A 131 21.62 5.47 -33.99
N GLY A 132 22.50 6.39 -33.67
CA GLY A 132 22.14 7.78 -33.41
C GLY A 132 23.34 8.65 -33.03
N ASN A 133 23.05 9.88 -32.61
CA ASN A 133 24.05 10.77 -32.04
C ASN A 133 24.10 10.63 -30.53
N TYR A 134 25.11 11.23 -29.90
CA TYR A 134 25.32 11.14 -28.46
C TYR A 134 24.22 11.86 -27.65
N GLU A 135 23.66 12.93 -28.20
CA GLU A 135 22.54 13.67 -27.56
C GLU A 135 21.26 12.83 -27.53
N ALA A 136 20.95 12.11 -28.62
CA ALA A 136 19.83 11.18 -28.69
C ALA A 136 19.95 10.05 -27.66
N LEU A 137 21.16 9.52 -27.46
CA LEU A 137 21.43 8.55 -26.40
C LEU A 137 21.17 9.14 -25.02
N GLY A 138 21.68 10.33 -24.73
CA GLY A 138 21.47 11.00 -23.44
C GLY A 138 20.00 11.21 -23.12
N ASN A 139 19.22 11.72 -24.08
CA ASN A 139 17.78 11.89 -23.96
C ASN A 139 17.04 10.56 -23.76
N PHE A 140 17.45 9.51 -24.44
CA PHE A 140 16.87 8.18 -24.28
C PHE A 140 17.13 7.61 -22.88
N LEU A 141 18.36 7.73 -22.36
CA LEU A 141 18.70 7.27 -21.02
C LEU A 141 17.93 8.03 -19.93
N ASP A 142 17.81 9.34 -20.05
CA ASP A 142 17.01 10.17 -19.14
C ASP A 142 15.52 9.73 -19.12
N LYS A 143 14.97 9.37 -20.29
CA LYS A 143 13.60 8.89 -20.39
C LYS A 143 13.42 7.45 -19.90
N ILE A 144 14.42 6.61 -19.97
CA ILE A 144 14.43 5.29 -19.31
C ILE A 144 14.37 5.46 -17.79
N GLU A 145 15.23 6.32 -17.24
CA GLU A 145 15.30 6.56 -15.79
C GLU A 145 14.01 7.17 -15.21
N THR A 146 13.33 7.99 -15.97
CA THR A 146 12.08 8.66 -15.55
C THR A 146 10.81 7.92 -15.97
N ASN A 147 10.90 6.69 -16.50
CA ASN A 147 9.75 5.90 -16.93
C ASN A 147 8.96 5.37 -15.73
N ILE A 148 7.64 5.19 -15.91
CA ILE A 148 6.75 4.57 -14.92
C ILE A 148 7.15 3.11 -14.66
N ARG A 149 7.46 2.35 -15.74
CA ARG A 149 7.96 1.00 -15.64
C ARG A 149 9.43 1.03 -15.21
N VAL A 150 9.79 0.15 -14.28
CA VAL A 150 11.19 0.01 -13.86
C VAL A 150 12.01 -0.60 -15.00
N PHE A 151 12.90 0.21 -15.55
CA PHE A 151 13.93 -0.21 -16.49
C PHE A 151 15.29 0.06 -15.87
N ASP A 152 16.15 -0.94 -15.88
CA ASP A 152 17.51 -0.85 -15.38
C ASP A 152 18.53 -1.00 -16.52
N LEU A 153 19.49 -0.09 -16.59
CA LEU A 153 20.54 -0.13 -17.60
C LEU A 153 21.62 -1.13 -17.20
N ALA A 154 21.56 -2.34 -17.75
CA ALA A 154 22.49 -3.41 -17.43
C ALA A 154 23.84 -3.25 -18.17
N THR A 155 23.81 -2.89 -19.46
CA THR A 155 25.02 -2.74 -20.28
C THR A 155 24.88 -1.59 -21.27
N LEU A 156 25.99 -0.90 -21.51
CA LEU A 156 26.09 0.13 -22.54
C LEU A 156 27.42 0.03 -23.25
N LYS A 157 27.38 -0.22 -24.56
CA LYS A 157 28.58 -0.20 -25.40
C LYS A 157 28.38 0.77 -26.57
N ILE A 158 29.35 1.64 -26.78
CA ILE A 158 29.32 2.70 -27.80
C ILE A 158 30.43 2.45 -28.79
N GLU A 159 30.07 2.35 -30.05
CA GLU A 159 31.03 2.14 -31.13
C GLU A 159 30.81 3.20 -32.22
N LYS A 160 31.87 3.75 -32.77
CA LYS A 160 31.78 4.71 -33.87
C LYS A 160 31.44 3.98 -35.16
N VAL A 161 30.43 4.47 -35.92
CA VAL A 161 30.00 3.81 -37.16
C VAL A 161 31.07 3.81 -38.24
N SER A 162 31.84 4.92 -38.36
CA SER A 162 32.95 5.07 -39.31
C SER A 162 33.85 6.22 -38.88
N GLU A 163 35.13 6.14 -39.21
CA GLU A 163 36.06 7.25 -38.97
C GLU A 163 35.68 8.55 -39.67
N LYS A 164 34.94 8.47 -40.77
CA LYS A 164 34.44 9.64 -41.52
C LYS A 164 33.11 10.20 -41.01
N SER A 165 32.38 9.47 -40.17
CA SER A 165 31.14 9.91 -39.56
C SER A 165 31.43 10.71 -38.27
N SER A 166 31.28 12.02 -38.31
CA SER A 166 31.67 12.85 -37.18
C SER A 166 30.73 12.80 -35.97
N ASN A 167 29.48 12.31 -36.12
CA ASN A 167 28.47 12.36 -35.02
C ASN A 167 27.46 11.18 -35.02
N THR A 168 27.81 10.03 -35.60
CA THR A 168 26.93 8.85 -35.60
C THR A 168 27.61 7.67 -34.96
N PHE A 169 26.93 7.03 -34.01
CA PHE A 169 27.43 5.95 -33.20
C PHE A 169 26.48 4.76 -33.25
N ASN A 170 27.04 3.56 -33.13
CA ASN A 170 26.30 2.34 -32.84
C ASN A 170 26.24 2.14 -31.33
N PHE A 171 25.07 1.95 -30.80
CA PHE A 171 24.84 1.69 -29.40
C PHE A 171 24.35 0.26 -29.21
N ASN A 172 25.03 -0.50 -28.36
CA ASN A 172 24.55 -1.77 -27.87
C ASN A 172 24.11 -1.54 -26.40
N ILE A 173 22.82 -1.59 -26.14
CA ILE A 173 22.19 -1.21 -24.87
C ILE A 173 21.48 -2.42 -24.32
N GLY A 174 21.87 -2.88 -23.14
CA GLY A 174 21.15 -3.92 -22.40
C GLY A 174 20.30 -3.26 -21.32
N VAL A 175 18.99 -3.53 -21.36
CA VAL A 175 18.00 -3.00 -20.40
C VAL A 175 17.29 -4.14 -19.76
N ASP A 176 17.28 -4.17 -18.44
CA ASP A 176 16.53 -5.12 -17.65
C ASP A 176 15.19 -4.51 -17.20
N THR A 177 14.15 -5.30 -17.21
CA THR A 177 12.86 -4.96 -16.61
C THR A 177 12.38 -6.10 -15.74
N TYR A 178 11.56 -5.77 -14.76
CA TYR A 178 11.13 -6.71 -13.72
C TYR A 178 9.64 -6.96 -13.82
N HIS A 179 9.22 -8.15 -13.43
CA HIS A 179 7.82 -8.53 -13.29
C HIS A 179 7.66 -9.45 -12.08
N ILE A 180 6.45 -9.53 -11.56
CA ILE A 180 6.12 -10.47 -10.49
C ILE A 180 5.81 -11.80 -11.15
N SER A 181 6.59 -12.85 -10.82
CA SER A 181 6.31 -14.22 -11.27
C SER A 181 5.35 -14.91 -10.30
N ASP A 182 4.35 -15.59 -10.83
CA ASP A 182 3.46 -16.45 -10.04
C ASP A 182 4.16 -17.71 -9.56
#